data_2e1df4d7623e77aa461d15907e3dd0d0
#
_entry.id   2e1df4d7623e77aa461d15907e3dd0d0
#
_cell.length_a   1.000
_cell.length_b   1.000
_cell.length_c   1.000
_cell.angle_alpha   90.00
_cell.angle_beta   90.00
_cell.angle_gamma   90.00
#
_symmetry.space_group_name_H-M   'P 1'
#
loop_
_entity.id
_entity.type
_entity.pdbx_description
1 polymer ?
#
loop_
_entity_poly.entity_id
_entity_poly.type
_entity_poly.pdbx_seq_one_letter_code
_entity_poly.pdbx_strand_id
1 'polypeptide(L)'
;MAREDGETNVISENQGLREEFEGRFSRCRNSLYFLAWGALGNVGEAEEALENCYRKARRDARRFTSDGEFGSWMIRMLINEVVLVANRRVPEASELSEAAYPEAG
;
A
#
# COMPACT_ATOMS: atom_id res chain seq x y z
N MET A 1 27.94 -0.75 -29.23
CA MET A 1 28.27 0.18 -28.15
C MET A 1 27.13 1.12 -27.84
N ALA A 2 26.71 1.88 -28.83
CA ALA A 2 25.64 2.83 -28.62
C ALA A 2 24.37 2.11 -28.13
N ARG A 3 24.12 0.93 -28.67
CA ARG A 3 22.95 0.17 -28.28
C ARG A 3 23.04 -0.24 -26.83
N GLU A 4 24.21 -0.66 -26.40
CA GLU A 4 24.40 -1.05 -25.02
C GLU A 4 24.23 0.14 -24.10
N ASP A 5 24.73 1.28 -24.53
CA ASP A 5 24.57 2.49 -23.74
C ASP A 5 23.09 2.83 -23.59
N GLY A 6 22.32 2.69 -24.66
CA GLY A 6 20.89 2.94 -24.60
C GLY A 6 20.20 2.00 -23.64
N GLU A 7 20.55 0.72 -23.70
CA GLU A 7 19.95 -0.24 -22.78
C GLU A 7 20.35 0.07 -21.35
N THR A 8 21.59 0.43 -21.13
CA THR A 8 22.05 0.79 -19.79
C THR A 8 21.28 1.98 -19.26
N ASN A 9 21.05 2.98 -20.10
CA ASN A 9 20.30 4.15 -19.68
C ASN A 9 18.87 3.79 -19.26
N VAL A 10 18.22 2.94 -20.03
CA VAL A 10 16.87 2.51 -19.69
C VAL A 10 16.84 1.78 -18.35
N ILE A 11 17.81 0.87 -18.17
CA ILE A 11 17.91 0.14 -16.92
C ILE A 11 18.19 1.09 -15.76
N SER A 12 19.05 2.06 -15.99
CA SER A 12 19.40 3.02 -14.96
C SER A 12 18.21 3.86 -14.54
N GLU A 13 17.39 4.26 -15.51
CA GLU A 13 16.20 5.04 -15.19
C GLU A 13 15.22 4.23 -14.35
N ASN A 14 14.99 2.98 -14.74
CA ASN A 14 14.10 2.12 -13.98
C ASN A 14 14.66 1.86 -12.60
N GLN A 15 15.94 1.65 -12.52
CA GLN A 15 16.59 1.38 -11.23
C GLN A 15 16.55 2.62 -10.35
N GLY A 16 16.79 3.80 -10.92
CA GLY A 16 16.72 5.04 -10.17
C GLY A 16 15.33 5.27 -9.63
N LEU A 17 14.31 4.97 -10.44
CA LEU A 17 12.93 5.13 -10.00
C LEU A 17 12.61 4.18 -8.86
N ARG A 18 13.10 2.94 -8.94
CA ARG A 18 12.90 1.99 -7.87
C ARG A 18 13.63 2.40 -6.60
N GLU A 19 14.84 2.89 -6.73
CA GLU A 19 15.59 3.33 -5.57
C GLU A 19 14.93 4.51 -4.91
N GLU A 20 14.40 5.43 -5.70
CA GLU A 20 13.68 6.55 -5.16
C GLU A 20 12.43 6.08 -4.42
N PHE A 21 11.71 5.14 -5.02
CA PHE A 21 10.53 4.58 -4.38
C PHE A 21 10.89 3.93 -3.04
N GLU A 22 11.92 3.08 -3.05
CA GLU A 22 12.29 2.37 -1.83
C GLU A 22 12.71 3.33 -0.73
N GLY A 23 13.45 4.38 -1.09
CA GLY A 23 13.85 5.37 -0.11
C GLY A 23 12.66 6.09 0.48
N ARG A 24 11.74 6.52 -0.36
CA ARG A 24 10.54 7.21 0.13
C ARG A 24 9.66 6.28 0.94
N PHE A 25 9.50 5.04 0.48
CA PHE A 25 8.70 4.07 1.21
C PHE A 25 9.31 3.79 2.58
N SER A 26 10.61 3.63 2.62
CA SER A 26 11.30 3.35 3.88
C SER A 26 11.04 4.45 4.90
N ARG A 27 10.97 5.70 4.44
CA ARG A 27 10.76 6.82 5.35
C ARG A 27 9.33 6.87 5.90
N CYS A 28 8.35 6.35 5.18
CA CYS A 28 6.96 6.42 5.65
C CYS A 28 6.42 5.07 6.09
N ARG A 29 7.24 4.02 6.04
CA ARG A 29 6.75 2.67 6.30
C ARG A 29 6.13 2.53 7.68
N ASN A 30 6.78 3.07 8.68
CA ASN A 30 6.27 2.94 10.04
C ASN A 30 4.93 3.64 10.20
N SER A 31 4.80 4.83 9.63
CA SER A 31 3.53 5.55 9.70
C SER A 31 2.43 4.76 9.03
N LEU A 32 2.72 4.18 7.87
CA LEU A 32 1.75 3.38 7.16
C LEU A 32 1.36 2.14 7.97
N TYR A 33 2.35 1.51 8.58
CA TYR A 33 2.08 0.34 9.41
C TYR A 33 1.14 0.69 10.56
N PHE A 34 1.41 1.79 11.25
CA PHE A 34 0.58 2.19 12.37
C PHE A 34 -0.84 2.52 11.93
N LEU A 35 -0.99 3.11 10.76
CA LEU A 35 -2.32 3.35 10.22
C LEU A 35 -3.07 2.04 10.01
N ALA A 36 -2.41 1.08 9.38
CA ALA A 36 -3.03 -0.21 9.12
C ALA A 36 -3.35 -0.93 10.42
N TRP A 37 -2.42 -0.88 11.36
CA TRP A 37 -2.63 -1.54 12.65
C TRP A 37 -3.79 -0.90 13.40
N GLY A 38 -3.86 0.43 13.39
CA GLY A 38 -4.96 1.12 14.04
C GLY A 38 -6.31 0.78 13.43
N ALA A 39 -6.33 0.58 12.12
CA ALA A 39 -7.57 0.27 11.42
C ALA A 39 -7.98 -1.19 11.58
N LEU A 40 -7.02 -2.11 11.57
CA LEU A 40 -7.31 -3.53 11.56
C LEU A 40 -7.21 -4.17 12.92
N GLY A 41 -6.43 -3.60 13.83
CA GLY A 41 -6.28 -4.12 15.18
C GLY A 41 -5.60 -5.46 15.26
N ASN A 42 -4.86 -5.85 14.24
CA ASN A 42 -4.22 -7.15 14.16
C ASN A 42 -2.89 -6.98 13.45
N VAL A 43 -1.81 -7.46 14.09
CA VAL A 43 -0.47 -7.28 13.55
C VAL A 43 -0.33 -7.97 12.20
N GLY A 44 -0.78 -9.21 12.11
CA GLY A 44 -0.65 -9.96 10.88
C GLY A 44 -1.40 -9.34 9.73
N GLU A 45 -2.61 -8.88 10.00
CA GLU A 45 -3.41 -8.22 8.96
C GLU A 45 -2.82 -6.87 8.56
N ALA A 46 -2.29 -6.15 9.54
CA ALA A 46 -1.64 -4.87 9.24
C ALA A 46 -0.43 -5.09 8.35
N GLU A 47 0.38 -6.10 8.66
CA GLU A 47 1.54 -6.41 7.83
C GLU A 47 1.12 -6.85 6.45
N GLU A 48 0.05 -7.61 6.35
CA GLU A 48 -0.44 -8.05 5.05
C GLU A 48 -0.90 -6.87 4.22
N ALA A 49 -1.66 -5.97 4.82
CA ALA A 49 -2.14 -4.79 4.10
C ALA A 49 -0.97 -3.94 3.64
N LEU A 50 0.01 -3.77 4.51
CA LEU A 50 1.18 -2.96 4.17
C LEU A 50 1.97 -3.60 3.04
N GLU A 51 2.16 -4.91 3.10
CA GLU A 51 2.93 -5.59 2.06
C GLU A 51 2.20 -5.57 0.72
N ASN A 52 0.89 -5.76 0.74
CA ASN A 52 0.11 -5.68 -0.50
C ASN A 52 0.19 -4.28 -1.08
N CYS A 53 0.09 -3.28 -0.22
CA CYS A 53 0.22 -1.89 -0.63
C CYS A 53 1.59 -1.65 -1.26
N TYR A 54 2.63 -2.15 -0.61
CA TYR A 54 3.99 -1.99 -1.12
C TYR A 54 4.14 -2.60 -2.50
N ARG A 55 3.65 -3.82 -2.68
CA ARG A 55 3.81 -4.50 -3.96
C ARG A 55 3.07 -3.79 -5.07
N LYS A 56 1.85 -3.34 -4.79
CA LYS A 56 1.07 -2.63 -5.80
C LYS A 56 1.69 -1.28 -6.12
N ALA A 57 2.13 -0.56 -5.10
CA ALA A 57 2.75 0.74 -5.30
C ALA A 57 4.06 0.60 -6.07
N ARG A 58 4.83 -0.42 -5.77
CA ARG A 58 6.10 -0.64 -6.46
C ARG A 58 5.89 -0.89 -7.94
N ARG A 59 4.84 -1.64 -8.26
CA ARG A 59 4.51 -1.91 -9.65
C ARG A 59 4.14 -0.64 -10.40
N ASP A 60 3.51 0.28 -9.69
CA ASP A 60 3.02 1.52 -10.27
C ASP A 60 3.90 2.70 -9.88
N ALA A 61 5.15 2.45 -9.57
CA ALA A 61 6.06 3.48 -9.10
C ALA A 61 6.17 4.60 -10.12
N ARG A 62 6.14 5.82 -9.62
CA ARG A 62 6.22 7.03 -10.42
C ARG A 62 7.03 8.05 -9.64
N ARG A 63 7.34 9.15 -10.29
CA ARG A 63 8.09 10.20 -9.62
C ARG A 63 7.16 11.09 -8.84
N PHE A 64 7.66 11.56 -7.71
CA PHE A 64 6.94 12.47 -6.85
C PHE A 64 7.82 13.68 -6.57
N THR A 65 7.19 14.80 -6.29
CA THR A 65 7.93 16.02 -6.02
C THR A 65 8.36 16.13 -4.57
N SER A 66 7.74 15.39 -3.67
CA SER A 66 8.06 15.47 -2.25
C SER A 66 7.64 14.18 -1.55
N ASP A 67 8.18 13.99 -0.36
CA ASP A 67 7.76 12.87 0.49
C ASP A 67 6.30 13.01 0.88
N GLY A 68 5.83 14.24 1.06
CA GLY A 68 4.42 14.44 1.41
C GLY A 68 3.50 13.95 0.31
N GLU A 69 3.84 14.26 -0.94
CA GLU A 69 3.03 13.80 -2.06
C GLU A 69 3.05 12.27 -2.14
N PHE A 70 4.23 11.70 -1.98
CA PHE A 70 4.37 10.25 -1.98
C PHE A 70 3.56 9.63 -0.85
N GLY A 71 3.65 10.19 0.34
CA GLY A 71 2.94 9.66 1.49
C GLY A 71 1.43 9.69 1.30
N SER A 72 0.91 10.78 0.74
CA SER A 72 -0.52 10.87 0.48
C SER A 72 -0.97 9.79 -0.50
N TRP A 73 -0.17 9.56 -1.53
CA TRP A 73 -0.48 8.52 -2.51
C TRP A 73 -0.47 7.14 -1.86
N MET A 74 0.55 6.89 -1.03
CA MET A 74 0.65 5.60 -0.34
C MET A 74 -0.49 5.39 0.64
N ILE A 75 -0.91 6.44 1.33
CA ILE A 75 -2.02 6.32 2.28
C ILE A 75 -3.29 5.90 1.56
N ARG A 76 -3.56 6.49 0.39
CA ARG A 76 -4.73 6.09 -0.37
C ARG A 76 -4.67 4.63 -0.77
N MET A 77 -3.50 4.19 -1.22
CA MET A 77 -3.35 2.79 -1.59
C MET A 77 -3.48 1.89 -0.38
N LEU A 78 -2.92 2.32 0.75
CA LEU A 78 -3.02 1.54 1.97
C LEU A 78 -4.46 1.42 2.43
N ILE A 79 -5.22 2.49 2.37
CA ILE A 79 -6.63 2.45 2.76
C ILE A 79 -7.37 1.43 1.92
N ASN A 80 -7.10 1.38 0.63
CA ASN A 80 -7.72 0.38 -0.23
C ASN A 80 -7.37 -1.04 0.22
N GLU A 81 -6.12 -1.27 0.60
CA GLU A 81 -5.72 -2.60 1.06
C GLU A 81 -6.32 -2.93 2.40
N VAL A 82 -6.40 -1.95 3.29
CA VAL A 82 -7.05 -2.16 4.57
C VAL A 82 -8.50 -2.57 4.38
N VAL A 83 -9.19 -1.90 3.48
CA VAL A 83 -10.58 -2.24 3.20
C VAL A 83 -10.68 -3.67 2.66
N LEU A 84 -9.78 -4.06 1.76
CA LEU A 84 -9.80 -5.41 1.21
C LEU A 84 -9.56 -6.45 2.28
N VAL A 85 -8.59 -6.20 3.16
CA VAL A 85 -8.30 -7.15 4.24
C VAL A 85 -9.48 -7.23 5.19
N ALA A 86 -10.04 -6.08 5.55
CA ALA A 86 -11.20 -6.06 6.44
C ALA A 86 -12.39 -6.77 5.82
N ASN A 87 -12.55 -6.63 4.51
CA ASN A 87 -13.69 -7.26 3.84
C ASN A 87 -13.61 -8.77 3.84
N ARG A 88 -12.41 -9.33 3.97
CA ARG A 88 -12.30 -10.79 4.00
C ARG A 88 -12.93 -11.38 5.23
N ARG A 89 -12.99 -10.64 6.33
CA ARG A 89 -13.69 -11.13 7.52
C ARG A 89 -15.12 -10.59 7.60
N VAL A 90 -15.48 -9.69 6.69
CA VAL A 90 -16.81 -9.12 6.66
C VAL A 90 -17.90 -10.16 6.37
N PRO A 91 -17.67 -11.21 5.52
CA PRO A 91 -18.77 -12.14 5.27
C PRO A 91 -19.41 -12.65 6.54
N GLU A 92 -18.60 -13.07 7.52
CA GLU A 92 -19.17 -13.48 8.79
C GLU A 92 -19.71 -12.31 9.56
N ALA A 93 -18.94 -11.23 9.62
CA ALA A 93 -19.38 -10.04 10.32
C ALA A 93 -20.61 -9.46 9.66
N SER A 94 -20.66 -9.49 8.34
CA SER A 94 -21.80 -9.00 7.60
C SER A 94 -23.07 -9.77 7.91
N GLU A 95 -22.93 -11.07 7.94
CA GLU A 95 -24.08 -11.91 8.24
C GLU A 95 -24.58 -11.64 9.65
N LEU A 96 -23.62 -11.51 10.59
CA LEU A 96 -24.00 -11.18 11.94
C LEU A 96 -24.66 -9.81 12.03
N SER A 97 -24.08 -8.85 11.30
CA SER A 97 -24.61 -7.49 11.30
C SER A 97 -26.00 -7.46 10.69
N GLU A 98 -26.18 -8.19 9.61
CA GLU A 98 -27.49 -8.21 8.97
C GLU A 98 -28.52 -8.83 9.87
N ALA A 99 -28.13 -9.86 10.60
CA ALA A 99 -29.04 -10.45 11.56
C ALA A 99 -29.37 -9.47 12.66
N ALA A 100 -28.39 -8.70 13.11
CA ALA A 100 -28.58 -7.76 14.20
C ALA A 100 -29.39 -6.55 13.75
N TYR A 101 -29.11 -6.04 12.55
CA TYR A 101 -29.75 -4.83 12.08
C TYR A 101 -31.27 -4.96 11.98
N PRO A 102 -31.79 -5.99 11.31
CA PRO A 102 -33.22 -6.13 11.25
C PRO A 102 -33.84 -6.21 12.62
N GLU A 103 -33.17 -6.87 13.54
CA GLU A 103 -33.66 -6.97 14.89
C GLU A 103 -33.67 -5.63 15.58
N ALA A 104 -32.58 -4.88 15.38
CA ALA A 104 -32.49 -3.56 15.96
C ALA A 104 -33.51 -2.63 15.34
N GLY A 105 -33.74 -2.81 14.05
CA GLY A 105 -34.72 -2.03 13.36
C GLY A 105 -36.09 -2.52 13.72
#